data_0cedd954376423cb96e70069b5394662
#
_entry.id   0cedd954376423cb96e70069b5394662
#
_cell.length_a   1.000
_cell.length_b   1.000
_cell.length_c   1.000
_cell.angle_alpha   90.00
_cell.angle_beta   90.00
_cell.angle_gamma   90.00
#
_symmetry.space_group_name_H-M   'P 1'
#
loop_
_entity.id
_entity.type
_entity.pdbx_description
1 polymer ?
#
loop_
_entity_poly.entity_id
_entity_poly.type
_entity_poly.pdbx_seq_one_letter_code
_entity_poly.pdbx_strand_id
1 'polypeptide(L)'
;MTRFQVAAIEIHRRGTEPEAPANLGEHGAKLWRDILAEWDIDNVSDLAILEQAAQAYDRAERMRLLIAAQGETISTGTGSSKPNGCIALELQARALCARLVGKLHLTDEPRRGPGRPPNIGPGRL
;
A
#
# COMPACT_ATOMS: atom_id res chain seq x y z
N MET A 1 -10.75 4.66 -25.97
CA MET A 1 -11.12 4.77 -25.52
C MET A 1 -11.59 4.74 -25.28
N THR A 2 -11.34 4.86 -25.02
CA THR A 2 -11.84 4.97 -24.49
C THR A 2 -12.35 5.25 -24.13
N ARG A 3 -12.35 5.77 -23.94
CA ARG A 3 -12.83 6.15 -23.31
C ARG A 3 -12.58 6.29 -22.94
N PHE A 4 -12.13 6.41 -22.59
CA PHE A 4 -11.97 6.55 -21.93
C PHE A 4 -11.42 6.93 -22.08
N GLN A 5 -11.13 7.47 -22.30
CA GLN A 5 -10.85 7.87 -22.14
C GLN A 5 -11.02 8.63 -22.21
N VAL A 6 -11.34 9.33 -22.32
CA VAL A 6 -11.79 10.12 -22.09
C VAL A 6 -12.26 10.50 -21.66
N ALA A 7 -12.47 10.79 -21.23
CA ALA A 7 -12.94 11.12 -20.62
C ALA A 7 -12.55 11.15 -20.06
N ALA A 8 -12.01 11.07 -20.13
CA ALA A 8 -11.74 10.91 -19.52
C ALA A 8 -11.04 11.40 -19.09
N ILE A 9 -10.63 12.11 -19.07
CA ILE A 9 -10.06 12.62 -18.51
C ILE A 9 -10.28 13.46 -17.82
N GLU A 10 -10.80 13.75 -17.46
CA GLU A 10 -11.17 14.28 -16.66
C GLU A 10 -11.46 14.16 -15.94
N ILE A 11 -11.71 14.00 -15.81
CA ILE A 11 -12.04 13.78 -15.11
C ILE A 11 -11.69 13.27 -14.73
N HIS A 12 -11.33 13.34 -14.87
CA HIS A 12 -10.93 12.66 -14.52
C HIS A 12 -10.57 12.52 -13.73
N ARG A 13 -10.35 13.02 -13.63
CA ARG A 13 -9.84 12.86 -12.92
C ARG A 13 -10.26 11.88 -12.21
N ARG A 14 -11.11 11.70 -11.84
CA ARG A 14 -11.58 10.88 -11.35
C ARG A 14 -11.70 9.75 -12.06
N GLY A 15 -12.24 9.50 -12.87
CA GLY A 15 -12.27 8.35 -13.65
C GLY A 15 -10.98 7.99 -14.24
N THR A 16 -9.99 8.77 -14.00
CA THR A 16 -8.71 8.49 -14.55
C THR A 16 -7.77 7.84 -13.58
N GLU A 17 -8.29 7.33 -12.48
CA GLU A 17 -7.40 6.65 -11.57
C GLU A 17 -6.82 5.42 -12.23
N PRO A 18 -5.54 5.15 -12.05
CA PRO A 18 -4.96 3.97 -12.64
C PRO A 18 -5.57 2.71 -12.05
N GLU A 19 -5.73 1.72 -12.89
CA GLU A 19 -6.26 0.47 -12.41
C GLU A 19 -5.23 -0.29 -11.64
N ALA A 20 -5.67 -1.11 -10.72
CA ALA A 20 -4.75 -1.93 -9.95
C ALA A 20 -4.01 -2.88 -10.88
N PRO A 21 -2.71 -3.03 -10.70
CA PRO A 21 -1.98 -3.98 -11.51
C PRO A 21 -2.52 -5.39 -11.40
N ALA A 22 -2.46 -6.11 -12.49
CA ALA A 22 -3.07 -7.43 -12.54
C ALA A 22 -2.39 -8.44 -11.64
N ASN A 23 -1.15 -8.18 -11.27
CA ASN A 23 -0.43 -9.11 -10.42
C ASN A 23 -0.72 -8.96 -8.94
N LEU A 24 -1.63 -8.08 -8.55
CA LEU A 24 -1.98 -7.93 -7.16
C LEU A 24 -3.11 -8.88 -6.81
N GLY A 25 -3.04 -9.43 -5.62
CA GLY A 25 -4.15 -10.20 -5.12
C GLY A 25 -5.21 -9.29 -4.54
N GLU A 26 -6.16 -9.90 -3.91
CA GLU A 26 -7.32 -9.19 -3.41
C GLU A 26 -6.93 -8.09 -2.42
N HIS A 27 -6.04 -8.40 -1.50
CA HIS A 27 -5.69 -7.45 -0.46
C HIS A 27 -4.80 -6.33 -1.00
N GLY A 28 -3.87 -6.67 -1.88
CA GLY A 28 -3.04 -5.64 -2.47
C GLY A 28 -3.83 -4.71 -3.37
N ALA A 29 -4.78 -5.28 -4.13
CA ALA A 29 -5.61 -4.44 -4.98
C ALA A 29 -6.48 -3.51 -4.15
N LYS A 30 -6.95 -3.99 -2.99
CA LYS A 30 -7.74 -3.14 -2.13
C LYS A 30 -6.89 -1.99 -1.58
N LEU A 31 -5.66 -2.28 -1.15
CA LEU A 31 -4.79 -1.22 -0.67
C LEU A 31 -4.53 -0.21 -1.76
N TRP A 32 -4.28 -0.67 -2.98
CA TRP A 32 -4.05 0.20 -4.12
C TRP A 32 -5.25 1.15 -4.30
N ARG A 33 -6.44 0.57 -4.34
CA ARG A 33 -7.63 1.39 -4.59
C ARG A 33 -7.91 2.35 -3.44
N ASP A 34 -7.70 1.89 -2.21
CA ASP A 34 -7.99 2.73 -1.06
C ASP A 34 -7.08 3.95 -1.01
N ILE A 35 -5.80 3.74 -1.31
CA ILE A 35 -4.88 4.87 -1.29
C ILE A 35 -5.19 5.84 -2.43
N LEU A 36 -5.48 5.33 -3.61
CA LEU A 36 -5.77 6.20 -4.72
C LEU A 36 -7.11 6.90 -4.57
N ALA A 37 -8.02 6.34 -3.80
CA ALA A 37 -9.28 7.01 -3.55
C ALA A 37 -9.10 8.21 -2.64
N GLU A 38 -8.09 8.16 -1.79
CA GLU A 38 -7.92 9.23 -0.83
C GLU A 38 -6.84 10.23 -1.22
N TRP A 39 -5.86 9.82 -2.00
CA TRP A 39 -4.74 10.68 -2.30
C TRP A 39 -4.56 10.78 -3.79
N ASP A 40 -4.20 11.96 -4.25
CA ASP A 40 -3.95 12.15 -5.66
C ASP A 40 -2.52 11.77 -5.96
N ILE A 41 -2.33 10.63 -6.55
CA ILE A 41 -1.02 10.15 -6.92
C ILE A 41 -1.03 9.97 -8.41
N ASP A 42 -0.24 10.76 -9.11
CA ASP A 42 -0.25 10.67 -10.56
C ASP A 42 1.13 10.53 -11.16
N ASN A 43 2.19 10.52 -10.36
CA ASN A 43 3.49 10.36 -10.98
C ASN A 43 3.90 8.90 -10.96
N VAL A 44 4.70 8.55 -11.94
CA VAL A 44 5.03 7.16 -12.17
C VAL A 44 5.83 6.58 -11.01
N SER A 45 6.70 7.36 -10.42
CA SER A 45 7.53 6.80 -9.36
C SER A 45 6.72 6.47 -8.12
N ASP A 46 5.75 7.30 -7.77
CA ASP A 46 4.93 6.99 -6.62
C ASP A 46 4.00 5.82 -6.92
N LEU A 47 3.51 5.72 -8.15
CA LEU A 47 2.68 4.57 -8.48
C LEU A 47 3.48 3.28 -8.43
N ALA A 48 4.76 3.32 -8.80
CA ALA A 48 5.59 2.13 -8.70
C ALA A 48 5.83 1.75 -7.25
N ILE A 49 6.03 2.72 -6.39
CA ILE A 49 6.19 2.44 -4.96
C ILE A 49 4.91 1.87 -4.40
N LEU A 50 3.76 2.42 -4.79
CA LEU A 50 2.48 1.92 -4.31
C LEU A 50 2.27 0.48 -4.77
N GLU A 51 2.68 0.16 -5.98
CA GLU A 51 2.54 -1.22 -6.45
C GLU A 51 3.37 -2.16 -5.60
N GLN A 52 4.59 -1.78 -5.26
CA GLN A 52 5.42 -2.61 -4.42
C GLN A 52 4.86 -2.73 -3.02
N ALA A 53 4.30 -1.66 -2.49
CA ALA A 53 3.68 -1.72 -1.17
C ALA A 53 2.49 -2.67 -1.20
N ALA A 54 1.71 -2.63 -2.26
CA ALA A 54 0.55 -3.51 -2.37
C ALA A 54 0.97 -4.97 -2.51
N GLN A 55 2.08 -5.23 -3.21
CA GLN A 55 2.58 -6.59 -3.31
C GLN A 55 3.06 -7.08 -1.95
N ALA A 56 3.70 -6.22 -1.19
CA ALA A 56 4.14 -6.61 0.15
C ALA A 56 2.96 -6.89 1.06
N TYR A 57 1.90 -6.12 0.92
CA TYR A 57 0.70 -6.34 1.72
C TYR A 57 0.06 -7.67 1.35
N ASP A 58 0.00 -8.00 0.06
CA ASP A 58 -0.51 -9.30 -0.35
C ASP A 58 0.31 -10.44 0.26
N ARG A 59 1.63 -10.28 0.28
CA ARG A 59 2.47 -11.31 0.86
C ARG A 59 2.20 -11.46 2.33
N ALA A 60 2.04 -10.35 3.03
CA ALA A 60 1.78 -10.40 4.46
C ALA A 60 0.48 -11.13 4.73
N GLU A 61 -0.54 -10.87 3.92
CA GLU A 61 -1.83 -11.53 4.13
C GLU A 61 -1.75 -13.02 3.81
N ARG A 62 -0.96 -13.40 2.80
CA ARG A 62 -0.77 -14.82 2.53
C ARG A 62 -0.08 -15.51 3.70
N MET A 63 0.91 -14.85 4.28
CA MET A 63 1.61 -15.44 5.42
C MET A 63 0.68 -15.53 6.61
N ARG A 64 -0.16 -14.52 6.81
CA ARG A 64 -1.12 -14.56 7.90
C ARG A 64 -2.05 -15.77 7.78
N LEU A 65 -2.49 -16.04 6.57
CA LEU A 65 -3.38 -17.17 6.36
C LEU A 65 -2.65 -18.50 6.53
N LEU A 66 -1.39 -18.57 6.12
CA LEU A 66 -0.64 -19.79 6.32
C LEU A 66 -0.41 -20.04 7.81
N ILE A 67 -0.13 -19.00 8.57
CA ILE A 67 0.04 -19.16 10.00
C ILE A 67 -1.26 -19.63 10.65
N ALA A 68 -2.38 -19.08 10.20
CA ALA A 68 -3.66 -19.50 10.74
C ALA A 68 -3.94 -20.98 10.46
N ALA A 69 -3.50 -21.46 9.31
CA ALA A 69 -3.71 -22.85 8.94
C ALA A 69 -2.70 -23.78 9.60
N GLN A 70 -1.46 -23.37 9.73
CA GLN A 70 -0.40 -24.25 10.19
C GLN A 70 -0.09 -24.09 11.68
N GLY A 71 -0.43 -22.98 12.27
CA GLY A 71 -0.11 -22.71 13.66
C GLY A 71 1.15 -21.88 13.79
N GLU A 72 1.36 -21.33 14.94
CA GLU A 72 2.51 -20.48 15.18
C GLU A 72 3.76 -21.27 15.44
N THR A 73 3.62 -22.54 15.74
CA THR A 73 4.78 -23.41 15.87
C THR A 73 4.60 -24.61 14.96
N ILE A 74 5.70 -25.16 14.54
CA ILE A 74 5.71 -26.28 13.64
C ILE A 74 6.48 -27.42 14.30
N SER A 75 5.94 -28.63 14.22
CA SER A 75 6.61 -29.77 14.76
C SER A 75 7.82 -30.12 13.93
N THR A 76 8.93 -30.44 14.57
CA THR A 76 10.07 -30.93 13.83
C THR A 76 9.96 -32.44 13.85
N GLY A 77 10.69 -33.08 13.07
CA GLY A 77 10.65 -34.53 13.01
C GLY A 77 11.21 -35.22 14.23
N THR A 78 11.79 -34.49 15.14
CA THR A 78 12.40 -35.09 16.30
C THR A 78 11.59 -34.90 17.57
N GLY A 79 10.38 -34.45 17.45
CA GLY A 79 9.53 -34.29 18.62
C GLY A 79 9.59 -32.93 19.25
N SER A 80 10.40 -32.04 18.77
CA SER A 80 10.40 -30.69 19.28
C SER A 80 9.64 -29.79 18.36
N SER A 81 9.50 -28.54 18.67
CA SER A 81 8.78 -27.61 17.83
C SER A 81 9.62 -26.35 17.64
N LYS A 82 9.30 -25.62 16.62
CA LYS A 82 9.99 -24.39 16.32
C LYS A 82 8.97 -23.39 15.81
N PRO A 83 9.32 -22.11 15.81
CA PRO A 83 8.37 -21.12 15.30
C PRO A 83 8.11 -21.34 13.82
N ASN A 84 6.91 -21.05 13.39
CA ASN A 84 6.57 -21.10 11.99
C ASN A 84 7.31 -19.99 11.29
N GLY A 85 8.08 -20.34 10.26
CA GLY A 85 8.86 -19.35 9.53
C GLY A 85 8.00 -18.29 8.86
N CYS A 86 6.74 -18.57 8.64
CA CYS A 86 5.86 -17.58 8.03
C CYS A 86 5.66 -16.38 8.94
N ILE A 87 5.89 -16.52 10.25
CA ILE A 87 5.75 -15.39 11.16
C ILE A 87 6.78 -14.31 10.83
N ALA A 88 8.03 -14.70 10.63
CA ALA A 88 9.05 -13.74 10.29
C ALA A 88 8.80 -13.13 8.93
N LEU A 89 8.31 -13.94 7.98
CA LEU A 89 8.02 -13.43 6.65
C LEU A 89 6.86 -12.45 6.67
N GLU A 90 5.87 -12.72 7.49
CA GLU A 90 4.76 -11.77 7.62
C GLU A 90 5.24 -10.44 8.19
N LEU A 91 6.06 -10.49 9.24
CA LEU A 91 6.56 -9.28 9.83
C LEU A 91 7.43 -8.48 8.85
N GLN A 92 8.25 -9.17 8.08
CA GLN A 92 9.08 -8.50 7.09
C GLN A 92 8.23 -7.84 6.02
N ALA A 93 7.20 -8.53 5.57
CA ALA A 93 6.35 -7.99 4.53
C ALA A 93 5.56 -6.79 5.03
N ARG A 94 5.07 -6.85 6.27
CA ARG A 94 4.33 -5.71 6.81
C ARG A 94 5.24 -4.52 7.04
N ALA A 95 6.47 -4.76 7.48
CA ALA A 95 7.42 -3.67 7.67
C ALA A 95 7.79 -3.04 6.33
N LEU A 96 7.96 -3.86 5.29
CA LEU A 96 8.27 -3.34 3.99
C LEU A 96 7.10 -2.51 3.46
N CYS A 97 5.88 -3.01 3.60
CA CYS A 97 4.71 -2.27 3.15
C CYS A 97 4.64 -0.91 3.84
N ALA A 98 4.82 -0.89 5.15
CA ALA A 98 4.74 0.37 5.90
C ALA A 98 5.84 1.33 5.47
N ARG A 99 7.05 0.81 5.23
CA ARG A 99 8.14 1.66 4.80
C ARG A 99 7.87 2.24 3.42
N LEU A 100 7.33 1.43 2.51
CA LEU A 100 7.07 1.90 1.16
C LEU A 100 5.93 2.94 1.16
N VAL A 101 4.89 2.68 1.92
CA VAL A 101 3.81 3.66 2.02
C VAL A 101 4.36 4.97 2.60
N GLY A 102 5.29 4.87 3.53
CA GLY A 102 5.90 6.07 4.09
C GLY A 102 6.74 6.85 3.11
N LYS A 103 7.16 6.21 1.99
CA LYS A 103 7.92 6.92 0.99
C LYS A 103 7.04 7.60 -0.03
N LEU A 104 5.75 7.34 -0.03
CA LEU A 104 4.86 8.04 -0.93
C LEU A 104 4.75 9.48 -0.47
N HIS A 105 4.53 10.36 -1.41
CA HIS A 105 4.43 11.77 -1.06
C HIS A 105 3.02 12.10 -0.62
N LEU A 106 2.54 11.39 0.38
CA LEU A 106 1.25 11.65 0.95
C LEU A 106 1.45 12.66 2.05
N THR A 107 0.60 13.64 2.08
CA THR A 107 0.75 14.64 3.09
C THR A 107 -0.43 14.58 3.99
N ASP A 108 -0.36 15.26 5.06
CA ASP A 108 -1.47 15.31 5.94
C ASP A 108 -2.65 15.98 5.32
N GLU A 109 -2.48 16.71 4.24
CA GLU A 109 -3.55 17.35 3.59
C GLU A 109 -3.53 17.03 2.17
N PRO A 110 -3.85 15.87 1.80
CA PRO A 110 -3.69 15.41 0.46
C PRO A 110 -4.41 16.23 -0.56
N ARG A 111 -5.48 16.78 -0.26
CA ARG A 111 -6.09 17.54 -1.20
C ARG A 111 -6.17 18.84 -0.72
N ARG A 112 -5.21 19.45 -0.20
CA ARG A 112 -5.20 20.64 0.33
C ARG A 112 -5.57 21.64 -0.48
N GLY A 113 -6.30 22.39 -0.25
CA GLY A 113 -6.59 23.51 -1.01
C GLY A 113 -5.51 24.45 -0.99
N PRO A 114 -5.75 25.68 -1.06
CA PRO A 114 -4.75 26.67 -1.14
C PRO A 114 -3.81 26.43 -0.03
N GLY A 115 -2.67 26.59 -0.25
CA GLY A 115 -1.67 26.25 0.67
C GLY A 115 -1.92 26.75 2.03
N ARG A 116 -1.61 26.05 3.02
CA ARG A 116 -1.74 26.50 4.29
C ARG A 116 -0.72 27.52 4.48
N PRO A 117 -0.88 28.37 5.34
CA PRO A 117 0.07 29.43 5.56
C PRO A 117 1.37 28.82 5.96
N PRO A 118 2.42 29.44 5.60
CA PRO A 118 3.70 28.94 5.98
C PRO A 118 3.75 28.90 7.48
N ASN A 119 4.46 27.97 7.95
CA ASN A 119 4.57 27.88 9.34
C ASN A 119 5.36 28.99 9.83
N ILE A 120 4.81 29.98 10.41
CA ILE A 120 5.51 31.01 10.80
C ILE A 120 6.01 30.76 12.04
N GLY A 121 5.82 29.92 12.73
CA GLY A 121 6.41 29.70 13.94
C GLY A 121 6.35 30.86 14.84
N PRO A 122 6.43 30.59 16.03
CA PRO A 122 6.36 31.64 16.98
C PRO A 122 7.50 32.52 16.93
N GLY A 123 8.47 32.07 16.41
CA GLY A 123 9.59 32.91 16.40
C GLY A 123 9.43 34.06 15.63
N ARG A 124 8.51 34.13 14.90
CA ARG A 124 8.47 35.05 14.09
C ARG A 124 7.86 36.10 14.59
N LEU A 125 7.45 36.10 15.51
CA LEU A 125 6.82 37.18 15.86
C LEU A 125 7.34 37.96 16.50
#